data_1eda79a6e70a2933764b84a6de5138b4
#
_entry.id   1eda79a6e70a2933764b84a6de5138b4
#
_cell.length_a   1.000
_cell.length_b   1.000
_cell.length_c   1.000
_cell.angle_alpha   90.00
_cell.angle_beta   90.00
_cell.angle_gamma   90.00
#
_symmetry.space_group_name_H-M   'P 1'
#
loop_
_entity.id
_entity.type
_entity.pdbx_description
1 polymer ?
#
loop_
_entity_poly.entity_id
_entity_poly.type
_entity_poly.pdbx_seq_one_letter_code
_entity_poly.pdbx_strand_id
1 'polypeptide(L)'
;MRRFWLACTMVIVVGISSCVDSDKDLYQEAPGAEINTSNFSTIQKVQVEIDYSNSESRVPFSIYDGNPLIEGENTTILKENVQALDGAWTDEQGKFTATVELPAYVSNVYIVSTSPFARQAIPGKIVNGVLKVSDTDEQLTTRASYRESTRFDRNRFNNLGWNTNLGSFDDRSGVIDYAYKGNDPKLTLSKSEMNELRTTVSKVLNTLGSCPEEYRTQADLYVEEDETAVVLTALRGWTCWNSSLGYYYYRYDQAPASLKDVKVYAVFPNTQMTWNNGSLQASPQGIKEGTAVQLKYFDDPEYPKGKNFPKGYYIGFILACNAWNTYFTGFNSYTLTEGFYASSTKGFSTKVNSGIDVRTAMFKDKNSNIAIAFEDFMDDQNFTDVVFSLKANPEITNVPPVDEDLNTTIEKTGVYAFEDEWPKAGDYDMNDVLVQ
;
A
#
# COMPACT_ATOMS: atom_id res chain seq x y z
N MET A 1 65.48 -7.73 48.71
CA MET A 1 65.77 -9.17 48.60
C MET A 1 64.46 -9.84 48.05
N ARG A 2 64.45 -10.27 46.81
CA ARG A 2 63.87 -11.51 46.31
C ARG A 2 63.84 -11.46 44.76
N ARG A 3 64.39 -12.50 44.24
CA ARG A 3 64.88 -12.69 42.89
C ARG A 3 63.83 -12.80 41.81
N PHE A 4 64.09 -12.14 40.72
CA PHE A 4 63.42 -12.38 39.42
C PHE A 4 63.85 -13.73 38.87
N TRP A 5 62.86 -14.49 38.28
CA TRP A 5 63.10 -15.56 37.36
C TRP A 5 62.47 -15.21 36.05
N LEU A 6 63.34 -15.00 35.05
CA LEU A 6 63.00 -14.94 33.62
C LEU A 6 62.78 -16.35 33.12
N ALA A 7 61.58 -16.65 32.65
CA ALA A 7 61.33 -17.83 31.84
C ALA A 7 61.31 -17.43 30.37
N CYS A 8 62.35 -17.79 29.63
CA CYS A 8 62.38 -17.72 28.15
C CYS A 8 61.47 -18.82 27.60
N THR A 9 60.36 -18.45 27.00
CA THR A 9 59.57 -19.37 26.22
C THR A 9 60.02 -19.31 24.79
N MET A 10 60.67 -20.35 24.33
CA MET A 10 61.13 -20.56 22.98
C MET A 10 59.90 -20.94 22.13
N VAL A 11 59.49 -20.04 21.25
CA VAL A 11 58.43 -20.34 20.27
C VAL A 11 59.11 -21.05 19.09
N ILE A 12 58.84 -22.33 18.96
CA ILE A 12 59.18 -23.13 17.79
C ILE A 12 58.14 -22.84 16.74
N VAL A 13 58.48 -22.04 15.71
CA VAL A 13 57.68 -21.89 14.52
C VAL A 13 57.92 -23.14 13.65
N VAL A 14 57.02 -24.07 13.68
CA VAL A 14 56.98 -25.17 12.73
C VAL A 14 56.36 -24.61 11.44
N GLY A 15 57.22 -24.27 10.49
CA GLY A 15 56.78 -23.99 9.13
C GLY A 15 56.24 -25.27 8.51
N ILE A 16 54.94 -25.36 8.34
CA ILE A 16 54.35 -26.36 7.48
C ILE A 16 54.46 -25.82 6.06
N SER A 17 55.56 -26.15 5.36
CA SER A 17 55.59 -26.03 3.92
C SER A 17 54.69 -27.15 3.37
N SER A 18 53.48 -26.82 2.99
CA SER A 18 52.65 -27.66 2.17
C SER A 18 53.28 -27.64 0.77
N CYS A 19 54.18 -28.56 0.50
CA CYS A 19 54.50 -28.91 -0.85
C CYS A 19 53.31 -29.74 -1.36
N VAL A 20 52.43 -29.13 -2.11
CA VAL A 20 51.50 -29.89 -2.94
C VAL A 20 52.37 -30.56 -4.02
N ASP A 21 52.46 -31.87 -3.94
CA ASP A 21 53.14 -32.71 -4.92
C ASP A 21 52.27 -32.64 -6.19
N SER A 22 52.67 -31.89 -7.17
CA SER A 22 51.94 -31.67 -8.44
C SER A 22 51.81 -32.93 -9.31
N ASP A 23 52.38 -34.06 -8.87
CA ASP A 23 52.39 -35.29 -9.65
C ASP A 23 51.51 -36.40 -9.06
N LYS A 24 50.65 -36.14 -8.10
CA LYS A 24 49.64 -37.10 -7.68
C LYS A 24 48.30 -36.74 -8.29
N ASP A 25 48.01 -37.37 -9.43
CA ASP A 25 46.67 -37.55 -9.96
C ASP A 25 45.79 -38.17 -8.87
N LEU A 26 45.17 -37.33 -8.05
CA LEU A 26 44.20 -37.77 -7.01
C LEU A 26 42.88 -38.21 -7.63
N TYR A 27 42.70 -37.99 -8.90
CA TYR A 27 41.54 -38.46 -9.67
C TYR A 27 41.99 -39.37 -10.78
N GLN A 28 41.98 -40.71 -10.51
CA GLN A 28 41.83 -41.61 -11.60
C GLN A 28 40.45 -41.40 -12.20
N GLU A 29 40.41 -40.82 -13.40
CA GLU A 29 39.17 -40.77 -14.17
C GLU A 29 38.65 -42.19 -14.31
N ALA A 30 37.52 -42.48 -13.72
CA ALA A 30 36.77 -43.70 -14.01
C ALA A 30 36.43 -43.66 -15.50
N PRO A 31 36.89 -44.63 -16.33
CA PRO A 31 36.63 -44.59 -17.77
C PRO A 31 35.13 -44.62 -18.01
N GLY A 32 34.57 -43.54 -18.52
CA GLY A 32 33.20 -43.48 -18.99
C GLY A 32 32.20 -42.66 -18.15
N ALA A 33 32.65 -41.91 -17.16
CA ALA A 33 31.77 -40.91 -16.58
C ALA A 33 31.70 -39.67 -17.54
N GLU A 34 30.69 -39.64 -18.38
CA GLU A 34 30.31 -38.38 -19.01
C GLU A 34 29.98 -37.37 -17.89
N ILE A 35 30.87 -36.42 -17.67
CA ILE A 35 30.55 -35.27 -16.80
C ILE A 35 29.43 -34.54 -17.50
N ASN A 36 28.24 -34.68 -16.96
CA ASN A 36 27.07 -33.95 -17.46
C ASN A 36 27.22 -32.49 -17.07
N THR A 37 27.88 -31.72 -17.92
CA THR A 37 28.14 -30.28 -17.73
C THR A 37 26.83 -29.43 -17.67
N SER A 38 25.66 -30.04 -17.92
CA SER A 38 24.38 -29.35 -17.84
C SER A 38 23.92 -29.02 -16.39
N ASN A 39 24.61 -29.59 -15.37
CA ASN A 39 24.24 -29.42 -13.97
C ASN A 39 24.92 -28.23 -13.26
N PHE A 40 25.76 -27.45 -13.95
CA PHE A 40 26.45 -26.29 -13.37
C PHE A 40 25.80 -24.94 -13.71
N SER A 41 24.58 -24.95 -14.20
CA SER A 41 23.87 -23.68 -14.40
C SER A 41 23.55 -23.03 -13.06
N THR A 42 24.09 -21.84 -12.84
CA THR A 42 23.77 -21.01 -11.66
C THR A 42 22.42 -20.31 -11.76
N ILE A 43 21.81 -20.36 -12.95
CA ILE A 43 20.49 -19.80 -13.25
C ILE A 43 19.57 -20.88 -13.82
N GLN A 44 18.27 -20.73 -13.56
CA GLN A 44 17.20 -21.52 -14.15
C GLN A 44 16.20 -20.62 -14.84
N LYS A 45 15.64 -21.09 -15.97
CA LYS A 45 14.51 -20.43 -16.64
C LYS A 45 13.22 -20.92 -16.01
N VAL A 46 12.42 -20.01 -15.51
CA VAL A 46 11.14 -20.30 -14.84
C VAL A 46 10.01 -19.64 -15.61
N GLN A 47 9.03 -20.44 -16.02
CA GLN A 47 7.76 -19.92 -16.52
C GLN A 47 6.96 -19.40 -15.32
N VAL A 48 6.74 -18.10 -15.27
CA VAL A 48 6.00 -17.44 -14.18
C VAL A 48 4.61 -17.10 -14.64
N GLU A 49 3.61 -17.52 -13.87
CA GLU A 49 2.20 -17.19 -14.03
C GLU A 49 1.68 -16.62 -12.70
N ILE A 50 1.30 -15.33 -12.72
CA ILE A 50 0.76 -14.63 -11.54
C ILE A 50 -0.64 -14.14 -11.88
N ASP A 51 -1.56 -14.33 -10.93
CA ASP A 51 -2.95 -13.95 -11.06
C ASP A 51 -3.41 -13.11 -9.85
N TYR A 52 -3.57 -11.80 -10.06
CA TYR A 52 -4.18 -10.83 -9.17
C TYR A 52 -5.53 -10.35 -9.73
N SER A 53 -6.27 -11.22 -10.41
CA SER A 53 -7.52 -10.84 -11.09
C SER A 53 -8.58 -10.26 -10.15
N ASN A 54 -8.52 -10.56 -8.84
CA ASN A 54 -9.41 -9.94 -7.85
C ASN A 54 -9.17 -8.43 -7.68
N SER A 55 -8.00 -7.93 -8.03
CA SER A 55 -7.69 -6.50 -7.94
C SER A 55 -8.29 -5.68 -9.07
N GLU A 56 -8.69 -6.34 -10.16
CA GLU A 56 -9.28 -5.70 -11.37
C GLU A 56 -8.49 -4.48 -11.88
N SER A 57 -7.16 -4.47 -11.68
CA SER A 57 -6.26 -3.38 -12.08
C SER A 57 -4.85 -3.92 -12.29
N ARG A 58 -3.97 -3.11 -12.87
CA ARG A 58 -2.54 -3.45 -12.89
C ARG A 58 -1.97 -3.42 -11.49
N VAL A 59 -1.20 -4.46 -11.15
CA VAL A 59 -0.61 -4.66 -9.84
C VAL A 59 0.91 -4.74 -9.97
N PRO A 60 1.68 -3.89 -9.27
CA PRO A 60 3.12 -4.05 -9.18
C PRO A 60 3.45 -5.23 -8.27
N PHE A 61 4.44 -6.03 -8.65
CA PHE A 61 4.92 -7.13 -7.82
C PHE A 61 6.42 -7.32 -7.93
N SER A 62 6.99 -7.93 -6.91
CA SER A 62 8.38 -8.37 -6.87
C SER A 62 8.46 -9.82 -6.39
N ILE A 63 9.47 -10.55 -6.89
CA ILE A 63 9.75 -11.95 -6.56
C ILE A 63 10.93 -11.99 -5.58
N TYR A 64 10.77 -12.65 -4.44
CA TYR A 64 11.80 -12.79 -3.42
C TYR A 64 12.10 -14.26 -3.12
N ASP A 65 13.36 -14.52 -2.76
CA ASP A 65 13.77 -15.81 -2.22
C ASP A 65 13.40 -15.89 -0.73
N GLY A 66 12.29 -16.56 -0.43
CA GLY A 66 11.74 -16.62 0.93
C GLY A 66 10.90 -15.41 1.32
N ASN A 67 10.38 -15.41 2.56
CA ASN A 67 9.54 -14.33 3.06
C ASN A 67 10.35 -13.07 3.38
N PRO A 68 10.18 -11.97 2.62
CA PRO A 68 10.93 -10.74 2.86
C PRO A 68 10.29 -9.83 3.90
N LEU A 69 9.12 -10.18 4.45
CA LEU A 69 8.33 -9.31 5.31
C LEU A 69 8.59 -9.57 6.80
N ILE A 70 8.50 -8.51 7.58
CA ILE A 70 8.40 -8.52 9.03
C ILE A 70 7.02 -7.98 9.38
N GLU A 71 6.23 -8.77 10.11
CA GLU A 71 4.95 -8.34 10.65
C GLU A 71 5.20 -7.63 12.00
N GLY A 72 4.84 -6.36 12.08
CA GLY A 72 4.76 -5.59 13.32
C GLY A 72 3.35 -5.64 13.91
N GLU A 73 3.13 -4.95 15.02
CA GLU A 73 1.79 -4.90 15.64
C GLU A 73 0.75 -4.21 14.75
N ASN A 74 1.15 -3.21 13.97
CA ASN A 74 0.26 -2.39 13.13
C ASN A 74 0.77 -2.18 11.70
N THR A 75 1.99 -2.59 11.39
CA THR A 75 2.62 -2.37 10.09
C THR A 75 3.36 -3.62 9.63
N THR A 76 3.43 -3.79 8.31
CA THR A 76 4.28 -4.79 7.67
C THR A 76 5.38 -4.05 6.93
N ILE A 77 6.63 -4.43 7.16
CA ILE A 77 7.80 -3.80 6.54
C ILE A 77 8.67 -4.84 5.83
N LEU A 78 9.46 -4.39 4.85
CA LEU A 78 10.51 -5.22 4.26
C LEU A 78 11.67 -5.39 5.23
N LYS A 79 12.24 -6.58 5.28
CA LYS A 79 13.49 -6.86 6.00
C LYS A 79 14.62 -6.00 5.40
N GLU A 80 15.52 -5.57 6.25
CA GLU A 80 16.74 -4.90 5.78
C GLU A 80 17.58 -5.84 4.92
N ASN A 81 18.23 -5.27 3.89
CA ASN A 81 19.13 -5.98 2.99
C ASN A 81 18.51 -7.15 2.18
N VAL A 82 17.20 -7.16 1.98
CA VAL A 82 16.54 -8.10 1.10
C VAL A 82 16.39 -7.49 -0.28
N GLN A 83 16.85 -8.18 -1.30
CA GLN A 83 16.72 -7.76 -2.69
C GLN A 83 15.70 -8.62 -3.42
N ALA A 84 14.90 -7.99 -4.28
CA ALA A 84 14.03 -8.71 -5.18
C ALA A 84 14.87 -9.44 -6.25
N LEU A 85 14.50 -10.68 -6.52
CA LEU A 85 15.09 -11.46 -7.61
C LEU A 85 14.63 -10.95 -8.98
N ASP A 86 13.36 -10.54 -9.06
CA ASP A 86 12.73 -9.96 -10.24
C ASP A 86 11.48 -9.18 -9.85
N GLY A 87 10.87 -8.45 -10.80
CA GLY A 87 9.60 -7.75 -10.58
C GLY A 87 9.07 -7.12 -11.86
N ALA A 88 7.76 -6.91 -11.86
CA ALA A 88 7.05 -6.33 -13.00
C ALA A 88 5.67 -5.78 -12.57
N TRP A 89 4.91 -5.34 -13.56
CA TRP A 89 3.49 -5.07 -13.43
C TRP A 89 2.67 -6.16 -14.14
N THR A 90 1.51 -6.49 -13.60
CA THR A 90 0.51 -7.29 -14.30
C THR A 90 -0.11 -6.49 -15.45
N ASP A 91 -0.85 -7.18 -16.31
CA ASP A 91 -1.74 -6.53 -17.30
C ASP A 91 -2.97 -5.89 -16.60
N GLU A 92 -3.85 -5.30 -17.42
CA GLU A 92 -5.09 -4.65 -16.95
C GLU A 92 -6.10 -5.62 -16.31
N GLN A 93 -5.94 -6.90 -16.54
CA GLN A 93 -6.73 -7.97 -15.94
C GLN A 93 -6.11 -8.54 -14.68
N GLY A 94 -5.00 -7.96 -14.20
CA GLY A 94 -4.28 -8.42 -13.03
C GLY A 94 -3.42 -9.66 -13.27
N LYS A 95 -3.10 -9.99 -14.54
CA LYS A 95 -2.36 -11.20 -14.90
C LYS A 95 -0.96 -10.88 -15.40
N PHE A 96 -0.04 -11.79 -15.13
CA PHE A 96 1.33 -11.76 -15.65
C PHE A 96 1.76 -13.16 -16.08
N THR A 97 2.35 -13.25 -17.27
CA THR A 97 2.94 -14.48 -17.78
C THR A 97 4.21 -14.16 -18.53
N ALA A 98 5.34 -14.67 -18.06
CA ALA A 98 6.63 -14.55 -18.73
C ALA A 98 7.60 -15.64 -18.30
N THR A 99 8.67 -15.83 -19.07
CA THR A 99 9.83 -16.61 -18.63
C THR A 99 10.83 -15.66 -17.99
N VAL A 100 11.20 -15.94 -16.73
CA VAL A 100 12.21 -15.18 -15.98
C VAL A 100 13.41 -16.05 -15.66
N GLU A 101 14.57 -15.44 -15.49
CA GLU A 101 15.80 -16.11 -15.06
C GLU A 101 15.98 -15.89 -13.55
N LEU A 102 15.97 -16.98 -12.79
CA LEU A 102 16.17 -16.98 -11.35
C LEU A 102 17.40 -17.81 -10.98
N PRO A 103 18.02 -17.58 -9.82
CA PRO A 103 19.11 -18.44 -9.34
C PRO A 103 18.66 -19.90 -9.25
N ALA A 104 19.50 -20.83 -9.68
CA ALA A 104 19.15 -22.27 -9.79
C ALA A 104 18.78 -22.92 -8.46
N TYR A 105 19.26 -22.37 -7.35
CA TYR A 105 18.95 -22.87 -6.00
C TYR A 105 17.56 -22.50 -5.50
N VAL A 106 16.91 -21.49 -6.10
CA VAL A 106 15.60 -20.99 -5.66
C VAL A 106 14.52 -21.97 -6.02
N SER A 107 13.80 -22.46 -5.03
CA SER A 107 12.68 -23.38 -5.19
C SER A 107 11.38 -22.85 -4.58
N ASN A 108 11.48 -22.01 -3.55
CA ASN A 108 10.35 -21.37 -2.91
C ASN A 108 10.54 -19.88 -3.02
N VAL A 109 9.47 -19.17 -3.34
CA VAL A 109 9.49 -17.72 -3.53
C VAL A 109 8.31 -17.06 -2.81
N TYR A 110 8.40 -15.77 -2.63
CA TYR A 110 7.29 -14.91 -2.24
C TYR A 110 7.06 -13.88 -3.33
N ILE A 111 5.83 -13.80 -3.81
CA ILE A 111 5.39 -12.71 -4.66
C ILE A 111 4.83 -11.63 -3.76
N VAL A 112 5.45 -10.46 -3.76
CA VAL A 112 5.07 -9.35 -2.89
C VAL A 112 4.60 -8.18 -3.73
N SER A 113 3.38 -7.71 -3.44
CA SER A 113 2.80 -6.53 -4.05
C SER A 113 2.82 -5.35 -3.09
N THR A 114 3.10 -4.17 -3.62
CA THR A 114 3.00 -2.89 -2.91
C THR A 114 1.67 -2.17 -3.15
N SER A 115 0.80 -2.75 -3.98
CA SER A 115 -0.51 -2.18 -4.29
C SER A 115 -1.44 -2.20 -3.08
N PRO A 116 -2.13 -1.09 -2.79
CA PRO A 116 -3.17 -1.07 -1.75
C PRO A 116 -4.44 -1.87 -2.13
N PHE A 117 -4.56 -2.34 -3.37
CA PHE A 117 -5.71 -3.09 -3.86
C PHE A 117 -5.43 -4.58 -4.07
N ALA A 118 -4.23 -5.05 -3.76
CA ALA A 118 -3.82 -6.44 -3.97
C ALA A 118 -3.40 -7.11 -2.67
N ARG A 119 -3.41 -8.44 -2.69
CA ARG A 119 -2.82 -9.21 -1.59
C ARG A 119 -1.32 -8.93 -1.51
N GLN A 120 -0.86 -8.53 -0.34
CA GLN A 120 0.51 -8.05 -0.14
C GLN A 120 1.56 -9.14 -0.38
N ALA A 121 1.34 -10.38 0.05
CA ALA A 121 2.30 -11.47 -0.14
C ALA A 121 1.62 -12.78 -0.47
N ILE A 122 2.14 -13.48 -1.47
CA ILE A 122 1.67 -14.80 -1.89
C ILE A 122 2.89 -15.73 -1.93
N PRO A 123 2.93 -16.79 -1.09
CA PRO A 123 3.97 -17.80 -1.19
C PRO A 123 3.79 -18.61 -2.48
N GLY A 124 4.89 -18.97 -3.14
CA GLY A 124 4.91 -19.78 -4.33
C GLY A 124 6.02 -20.83 -4.31
N LYS A 125 5.85 -21.89 -5.09
CA LYS A 125 6.86 -22.93 -5.26
C LYS A 125 7.12 -23.15 -6.74
N ILE A 126 8.39 -23.22 -7.11
CA ILE A 126 8.80 -23.59 -8.46
C ILE A 126 8.75 -25.11 -8.57
N VAL A 127 7.95 -25.61 -9.51
CA VAL A 127 7.81 -27.05 -9.78
C VAL A 127 8.05 -27.29 -11.26
N ASN A 128 9.05 -28.09 -11.59
CA ASN A 128 9.42 -28.40 -12.98
C ASN A 128 9.61 -27.15 -13.87
N GLY A 129 10.25 -26.11 -13.32
CA GLY A 129 10.48 -24.85 -14.04
C GLY A 129 9.25 -23.96 -14.21
N VAL A 130 8.17 -24.22 -13.48
CA VAL A 130 6.94 -23.40 -13.50
C VAL A 130 6.65 -22.87 -12.10
N LEU A 131 6.39 -21.58 -12.01
CA LEU A 131 5.86 -20.89 -10.84
C LEU A 131 4.45 -20.42 -11.18
N LYS A 132 3.47 -20.89 -10.44
CA LYS A 132 2.07 -20.47 -10.59
C LYS A 132 1.51 -20.05 -9.25
N VAL A 133 1.02 -18.82 -9.16
CA VAL A 133 0.43 -18.24 -7.94
C VAL A 133 -0.80 -17.40 -8.27
N SER A 134 -1.75 -17.38 -7.33
CA SER A 134 -2.97 -16.60 -7.44
C SER A 134 -3.32 -15.96 -6.10
N ASP A 135 -3.92 -14.77 -6.14
CA ASP A 135 -4.46 -14.10 -4.95
C ASP A 135 -5.73 -14.77 -4.40
N THR A 136 -6.31 -15.71 -5.15
CA THR A 136 -7.44 -16.54 -4.73
C THR A 136 -7.01 -17.80 -3.98
N ASP A 137 -5.73 -18.18 -4.02
CA ASP A 137 -5.25 -19.38 -3.34
C ASP A 137 -5.42 -19.21 -1.83
N GLU A 138 -6.28 -20.05 -1.25
CA GLU A 138 -6.58 -20.03 0.18
C GLU A 138 -5.37 -20.47 1.00
N GLN A 139 -4.61 -19.52 1.54
CA GLN A 139 -3.81 -19.81 2.74
C GLN A 139 -3.77 -18.59 3.67
N LEU A 140 -4.18 -18.88 4.89
CA LEU A 140 -4.12 -18.07 6.11
C LEU A 140 -5.29 -17.08 6.32
N THR A 141 -6.40 -17.64 6.74
CA THR A 141 -7.39 -16.91 7.51
C THR A 141 -7.05 -17.03 9.00
N THR A 142 -6.46 -16.03 9.59
CA THR A 142 -6.57 -15.84 11.03
C THR A 142 -7.92 -15.22 11.31
N ARG A 143 -8.85 -16.02 11.78
CA ARG A 143 -10.14 -15.55 12.27
C ARG A 143 -9.96 -14.90 13.64
N ALA A 144 -10.10 -13.58 13.71
CA ALA A 144 -10.47 -12.99 14.98
C ALA A 144 -11.99 -13.18 15.18
N SER A 145 -12.34 -13.65 16.36
CA SER A 145 -13.72 -13.95 16.70
C SER A 145 -14.51 -12.67 16.94
N TYR A 146 -15.52 -12.46 16.14
CA TYR A 146 -16.52 -11.41 16.30
C TYR A 146 -17.38 -11.68 17.54
N ARG A 147 -17.50 -10.70 18.43
CA ARG A 147 -18.50 -10.66 19.49
C ARG A 147 -19.56 -9.62 19.14
N GLU A 148 -20.78 -10.10 18.96
CA GLU A 148 -21.94 -9.26 18.72
C GLU A 148 -22.27 -8.42 19.97
N SER A 149 -22.27 -7.09 19.82
CA SER A 149 -22.67 -6.16 20.88
C SER A 149 -24.07 -5.59 20.56
N THR A 150 -24.94 -5.57 21.57
CA THR A 150 -26.37 -5.40 21.43
C THR A 150 -26.93 -4.00 21.76
N ARG A 151 -26.12 -2.96 21.81
CA ARG A 151 -26.63 -1.60 22.07
C ARG A 151 -25.91 -0.51 21.30
N PHE A 152 -26.71 0.32 20.63
CA PHE A 152 -26.32 1.47 19.83
C PHE A 152 -26.66 2.78 20.48
N ASP A 153 -25.75 3.77 20.39
CA ASP A 153 -26.03 5.16 20.69
C ASP A 153 -26.28 5.94 19.38
N ARG A 154 -27.51 6.36 19.18
CA ARG A 154 -27.95 7.17 18.02
C ARG A 154 -27.28 8.54 17.95
N ASN A 155 -26.60 8.96 19.00
CA ASN A 155 -26.01 10.31 19.09
C ASN A 155 -24.53 10.36 18.68
N ARG A 156 -23.97 9.32 18.06
CA ARG A 156 -22.54 9.29 17.70
C ARG A 156 -22.07 10.51 16.96
N PHE A 157 -22.79 10.90 15.90
CA PHE A 157 -22.46 12.06 15.10
C PHE A 157 -22.69 13.39 15.80
N ASN A 158 -23.68 13.44 16.70
CA ASN A 158 -23.89 14.63 17.52
C ASN A 158 -22.69 14.92 18.43
N ASN A 159 -21.97 13.89 18.86
CA ASN A 159 -20.76 14.04 19.67
C ASN A 159 -19.58 14.65 18.91
N LEU A 160 -19.47 14.41 17.60
CA LEU A 160 -18.48 15.10 16.74
C LEU A 160 -18.94 16.51 16.37
N GLY A 161 -20.20 16.85 16.58
CA GLY A 161 -20.77 18.11 16.12
C GLY A 161 -20.92 18.22 14.60
N TRP A 162 -20.88 17.07 13.89
CA TRP A 162 -21.00 17.06 12.43
C TRP A 162 -22.46 17.08 12.00
N ASN A 163 -22.70 17.72 10.85
CA ASN A 163 -24.01 17.77 10.24
C ASN A 163 -24.29 16.54 9.39
N THR A 164 -25.53 16.06 9.41
CA THR A 164 -25.98 14.89 8.63
C THR A 164 -26.95 15.28 7.51
N ASN A 165 -26.78 16.45 6.93
CA ASN A 165 -27.68 17.03 5.93
C ASN A 165 -27.72 16.25 4.61
N LEU A 166 -26.74 15.41 4.32
CA LEU A 166 -26.73 14.59 3.10
C LEU A 166 -27.82 13.51 3.12
N GLY A 167 -28.18 12.98 4.30
CA GLY A 167 -29.22 11.96 4.47
C GLY A 167 -29.04 11.12 5.72
N SER A 168 -29.68 9.97 5.75
CA SER A 168 -29.65 9.04 6.87
C SER A 168 -28.67 7.91 6.63
N PHE A 169 -28.31 7.23 7.69
CA PHE A 169 -27.44 6.05 7.66
C PHE A 169 -27.87 5.06 8.76
N ASP A 170 -27.50 3.82 8.60
CA ASP A 170 -27.69 2.79 9.60
C ASP A 170 -26.79 3.03 10.81
N ASP A 171 -27.37 3.18 11.98
CA ASP A 171 -26.66 3.50 13.23
C ASP A 171 -25.65 2.43 13.63
N ARG A 172 -25.79 1.24 13.09
CA ARG A 172 -24.94 0.09 13.42
C ARG A 172 -23.75 -0.02 12.48
N SER A 173 -24.03 -0.02 11.20
CA SER A 173 -23.05 -0.29 10.17
C SER A 173 -22.38 0.97 9.63
N GLY A 174 -23.06 2.10 9.71
CA GLY A 174 -22.69 3.32 9.01
C GLY A 174 -23.04 3.30 7.52
N VAL A 175 -23.81 2.29 7.06
CA VAL A 175 -24.27 2.25 5.66
C VAL A 175 -25.23 3.39 5.39
N ILE A 176 -24.98 4.14 4.35
CA ILE A 176 -25.73 5.34 3.97
C ILE A 176 -26.92 5.02 3.05
N ASP A 177 -28.00 5.82 3.14
CA ASP A 177 -29.15 5.74 2.24
C ASP A 177 -29.16 6.81 1.12
N TYR A 178 -28.20 7.76 1.16
CA TYR A 178 -28.04 8.88 0.24
C TYR A 178 -26.96 8.66 -0.83
N ALA A 179 -26.65 7.41 -1.17
CA ALA A 179 -25.72 7.12 -2.23
C ALA A 179 -26.15 7.76 -3.56
N TYR A 180 -25.20 8.36 -4.26
CA TYR A 180 -25.42 8.96 -5.58
C TYR A 180 -25.81 7.88 -6.59
N LYS A 181 -26.93 8.09 -7.27
CA LYS A 181 -27.51 7.17 -8.26
C LYS A 181 -27.56 7.76 -9.65
N GLY A 182 -26.91 8.90 -9.86
CA GLY A 182 -26.81 9.50 -11.18
C GLY A 182 -25.91 8.68 -12.11
N ASN A 183 -26.09 8.88 -13.40
CA ASN A 183 -25.34 8.22 -14.47
C ASN A 183 -24.56 9.20 -15.34
N ASP A 184 -24.35 10.42 -14.89
CA ASP A 184 -23.53 11.40 -15.61
C ASP A 184 -22.08 10.90 -15.64
N PRO A 185 -21.51 10.61 -16.83
CA PRO A 185 -20.14 10.11 -16.93
C PRO A 185 -19.08 11.11 -16.46
N LYS A 186 -19.42 12.40 -16.36
CA LYS A 186 -18.54 13.42 -15.79
C LYS A 186 -18.48 13.37 -14.27
N LEU A 187 -19.40 12.66 -13.64
CA LEU A 187 -19.51 12.56 -12.17
C LEU A 187 -19.40 11.13 -11.65
N THR A 188 -19.58 10.13 -12.52
CA THR A 188 -19.49 8.72 -12.14
C THR A 188 -18.25 8.07 -12.73
N LEU A 189 -17.60 7.21 -11.96
CA LEU A 189 -16.53 6.35 -12.45
C LEU A 189 -17.14 5.17 -13.20
N SER A 190 -16.79 5.00 -14.46
CA SER A 190 -16.98 3.72 -15.14
C SER A 190 -16.06 2.66 -14.54
N LYS A 191 -16.33 1.39 -14.80
CA LYS A 191 -15.46 0.30 -14.34
C LYS A 191 -14.02 0.45 -14.88
N SER A 192 -13.87 0.86 -16.14
CA SER A 192 -12.54 1.10 -16.72
C SER A 192 -11.79 2.23 -16.02
N GLU A 193 -12.45 3.38 -15.82
CA GLU A 193 -11.83 4.50 -15.10
C GLU A 193 -11.46 4.15 -13.67
N MET A 194 -12.28 3.34 -12.98
CA MET A 194 -11.96 2.86 -11.64
C MET A 194 -10.69 2.00 -11.64
N ASN A 195 -10.56 1.08 -12.59
CA ASN A 195 -9.39 0.22 -12.72
C ASN A 195 -8.12 1.02 -13.09
N GLU A 196 -8.24 2.00 -13.96
CA GLU A 196 -7.15 2.91 -14.32
C GLU A 196 -6.72 3.74 -13.10
N LEU A 197 -7.68 4.30 -12.36
CA LEU A 197 -7.38 5.07 -11.16
C LEU A 197 -6.73 4.20 -10.07
N ARG A 198 -7.17 2.96 -9.87
CA ARG A 198 -6.51 2.02 -8.96
C ARG A 198 -5.05 1.75 -9.37
N THR A 199 -4.78 1.64 -10.67
CA THR A 199 -3.41 1.51 -11.20
C THR A 199 -2.59 2.75 -10.85
N THR A 200 -3.13 3.95 -11.06
CA THR A 200 -2.47 5.21 -10.71
C THR A 200 -2.25 5.31 -9.19
N VAL A 201 -3.23 4.94 -8.38
CA VAL A 201 -3.09 4.87 -6.91
C VAL A 201 -1.99 3.89 -6.50
N SER A 202 -1.93 2.70 -7.11
CA SER A 202 -0.89 1.69 -6.83
C SER A 202 0.51 2.11 -7.26
N LYS A 203 0.62 3.09 -8.15
CA LYS A 203 1.89 3.69 -8.54
C LYS A 203 2.40 4.69 -7.49
N VAL A 204 1.49 5.47 -6.93
CA VAL A 204 1.80 6.54 -5.97
C VAL A 204 1.88 6.01 -4.54
N LEU A 205 0.92 5.19 -4.13
CA LEU A 205 0.80 4.67 -2.78
C LEU A 205 1.37 3.26 -2.68
N ASN A 206 2.35 3.12 -1.80
CA ASN A 206 3.07 1.88 -1.58
C ASN A 206 2.82 1.38 -0.16
N THR A 207 2.18 0.21 -0.01
CA THR A 207 1.86 -0.38 1.31
C THR A 207 3.09 -0.77 2.15
N LEU A 208 4.27 -0.83 1.54
CA LEU A 208 5.54 -1.16 2.19
C LEU A 208 6.54 0.02 2.20
N GLY A 209 6.09 1.19 1.77
CA GLY A 209 6.92 2.38 1.68
C GLY A 209 6.15 3.63 2.10
N SER A 210 6.68 4.78 1.79
CA SER A 210 6.02 6.05 2.06
C SER A 210 5.51 6.71 0.78
N CYS A 211 4.39 7.43 0.89
CA CYS A 211 3.87 8.25 -0.20
C CYS A 211 4.90 9.32 -0.60
N PRO A 212 5.14 9.55 -1.90
CA PRO A 212 6.03 10.62 -2.38
C PRO A 212 5.58 12.00 -1.88
N GLU A 213 6.56 12.84 -1.54
CA GLU A 213 6.30 14.13 -0.89
C GLU A 213 5.48 15.09 -1.76
N GLU A 214 5.67 15.03 -3.07
CA GLU A 214 4.96 15.87 -4.05
C GLU A 214 3.44 15.65 -4.06
N TYR A 215 2.94 14.48 -3.62
CA TYR A 215 1.52 14.18 -3.53
C TYR A 215 0.94 14.38 -2.14
N ARG A 216 1.78 14.55 -1.12
CA ARG A 216 1.34 14.87 0.23
C ARG A 216 0.85 16.30 0.26
N THR A 217 -0.43 16.50 0.52
CA THR A 217 -1.03 17.83 0.40
C THR A 217 -1.61 18.33 1.71
N GLN A 218 -1.53 19.64 1.86
CA GLN A 218 -2.27 20.43 2.85
C GLN A 218 -3.08 21.52 2.13
N ALA A 219 -3.61 21.20 0.95
CA ALA A 219 -4.40 22.11 0.14
C ALA A 219 -5.78 21.53 -0.12
N ASP A 220 -6.79 22.35 0.04
CA ASP A 220 -8.18 22.01 -0.25
C ASP A 220 -8.49 22.18 -1.73
N LEU A 221 -9.57 21.56 -2.20
CA LEU A 221 -10.00 21.63 -3.59
C LEU A 221 -10.68 22.96 -3.89
N TYR A 222 -10.20 23.69 -4.87
CA TYR A 222 -10.75 24.99 -5.25
C TYR A 222 -11.80 24.88 -6.36
N VAL A 223 -12.97 25.44 -6.11
CA VAL A 223 -14.08 25.52 -7.05
C VAL A 223 -13.91 26.77 -7.94
N GLU A 224 -13.54 26.56 -9.20
CA GLU A 224 -13.23 27.64 -10.14
C GLU A 224 -14.45 28.20 -10.85
N GLU A 225 -15.52 27.41 -10.96
CA GLU A 225 -16.72 27.76 -11.70
C GLU A 225 -18.00 27.54 -10.88
N ASP A 226 -19.04 28.32 -11.20
CA ASP A 226 -20.34 28.19 -10.56
C ASP A 226 -21.03 26.87 -10.92
N GLU A 227 -21.97 26.45 -10.07
CA GLU A 227 -22.75 25.21 -10.24
C GLU A 227 -21.88 23.94 -10.37
N THR A 228 -20.71 23.93 -9.75
CA THR A 228 -19.83 22.76 -9.75
C THR A 228 -20.43 21.62 -8.95
N ALA A 229 -20.80 20.55 -9.63
CA ALA A 229 -21.21 19.29 -9.01
C ALA A 229 -19.98 18.47 -8.63
N VAL A 230 -19.98 17.91 -7.44
CA VAL A 230 -18.85 17.13 -6.91
C VAL A 230 -19.36 15.79 -6.38
N VAL A 231 -18.79 14.68 -6.85
CA VAL A 231 -19.11 13.33 -6.40
C VAL A 231 -17.85 12.64 -5.87
N LEU A 232 -17.95 12.18 -4.64
CA LEU A 232 -16.91 11.40 -3.98
C LEU A 232 -17.28 9.92 -4.03
N THR A 233 -16.34 9.06 -4.45
CA THR A 233 -16.54 7.62 -4.59
C THR A 233 -15.54 6.86 -3.71
N ALA A 234 -16.02 5.92 -2.94
CA ALA A 234 -15.19 5.09 -2.08
C ALA A 234 -14.41 4.05 -2.89
N LEU A 235 -13.07 4.00 -2.73
CA LEU A 235 -12.18 3.05 -3.40
C LEU A 235 -11.57 2.03 -2.45
N ARG A 236 -11.13 2.47 -1.28
CA ARG A 236 -10.47 1.65 -0.28
C ARG A 236 -10.76 2.16 1.13
N GLY A 237 -10.96 1.24 2.05
CA GLY A 237 -11.16 1.52 3.47
C GLY A 237 -10.87 0.25 4.27
N TRP A 238 -9.59 -0.15 4.32
CA TRP A 238 -9.15 -1.37 5.00
C TRP A 238 -8.05 -1.02 5.98
N THR A 239 -8.46 -0.77 7.19
CA THR A 239 -7.57 -0.38 8.27
C THR A 239 -8.01 -1.07 9.55
N CYS A 240 -7.16 -1.06 10.57
CA CYS A 240 -7.52 -1.53 11.89
C CYS A 240 -8.55 -0.61 12.58
N TRP A 241 -8.80 0.56 12.03
CA TRP A 241 -9.64 1.61 12.61
C TRP A 241 -10.90 1.86 11.79
N ASN A 242 -12.00 2.06 12.50
CA ASN A 242 -13.27 2.47 11.88
C ASN A 242 -13.37 4.00 11.90
N SER A 243 -12.86 4.61 10.88
CA SER A 243 -12.81 6.07 10.76
C SER A 243 -14.08 6.63 10.13
N SER A 244 -14.37 7.92 10.40
CA SER A 244 -15.51 8.63 9.82
C SER A 244 -15.02 9.74 8.92
N LEU A 245 -15.57 9.84 7.70
CA LEU A 245 -15.21 10.89 6.74
C LEU A 245 -16.26 11.99 6.70
N GLY A 246 -15.80 13.23 6.76
CA GLY A 246 -16.59 14.42 6.53
C GLY A 246 -15.94 15.36 5.53
N TYR A 247 -16.71 16.32 5.07
CA TYR A 247 -16.21 17.45 4.30
C TYR A 247 -16.73 18.74 4.90
N TYR A 248 -16.07 19.85 4.57
CA TYR A 248 -16.48 21.21 4.86
C TYR A 248 -16.08 22.09 3.70
N TYR A 249 -16.57 23.33 3.70
CA TYR A 249 -16.23 24.30 2.68
C TYR A 249 -16.15 25.71 3.28
N TYR A 250 -15.39 26.56 2.65
CA TYR A 250 -15.22 27.95 3.02
C TYR A 250 -14.86 28.80 1.81
N ARG A 251 -15.14 30.09 1.89
CA ARG A 251 -14.78 31.01 0.82
C ARG A 251 -13.27 31.25 0.78
N TYR A 252 -12.73 31.45 -0.42
CA TYR A 252 -11.31 31.71 -0.66
C TYR A 252 -10.75 32.88 0.15
N ASP A 253 -11.58 33.91 0.46
CA ASP A 253 -11.25 35.09 1.23
C ASP A 253 -11.55 34.98 2.75
N GLN A 254 -11.99 33.79 3.21
CA GLN A 254 -12.40 33.52 4.59
C GLN A 254 -11.82 32.19 5.07
N ALA A 255 -10.51 31.99 4.91
CA ALA A 255 -9.85 30.78 5.35
C ALA A 255 -10.07 30.59 6.87
N PRO A 256 -10.53 29.36 7.30
CA PRO A 256 -10.75 29.09 8.70
C PRO A 256 -9.42 28.96 9.45
N ALA A 257 -9.40 29.47 10.69
CA ALA A 257 -8.23 29.37 11.55
C ALA A 257 -8.16 28.01 12.29
N SER A 258 -9.31 27.33 12.43
CA SER A 258 -9.42 26.05 13.12
C SER A 258 -10.63 25.24 12.64
N LEU A 259 -10.70 23.96 13.01
CA LEU A 259 -11.88 23.13 12.77
C LEU A 259 -13.17 23.66 13.42
N LYS A 260 -13.06 24.51 14.43
CA LYS A 260 -14.23 25.12 15.08
C LYS A 260 -14.90 26.19 14.23
N ASP A 261 -14.20 26.68 13.22
CA ASP A 261 -14.66 27.76 12.34
C ASP A 261 -15.39 27.23 11.10
N VAL A 262 -15.46 25.90 10.93
CA VAL A 262 -16.11 25.25 9.79
C VAL A 262 -17.26 24.37 10.24
N LYS A 263 -18.27 24.23 9.37
CA LYS A 263 -19.34 23.26 9.52
C LYS A 263 -18.95 21.98 8.77
N VAL A 264 -18.70 20.92 9.51
CA VAL A 264 -18.39 19.63 8.89
C VAL A 264 -19.70 18.88 8.58
N TYR A 265 -19.76 18.29 7.39
CA TYR A 265 -20.85 17.45 6.93
C TYR A 265 -20.37 16.01 6.79
N ALA A 266 -21.05 15.07 7.43
CA ALA A 266 -20.74 13.64 7.36
C ALA A 266 -20.97 13.10 5.94
N VAL A 267 -19.98 12.42 5.38
CA VAL A 267 -20.05 11.76 4.07
C VAL A 267 -20.16 10.26 4.24
N PHE A 268 -19.20 9.65 4.93
CA PHE A 268 -19.20 8.24 5.28
C PHE A 268 -19.02 8.09 6.79
N PRO A 269 -20.09 7.72 7.50
CA PRO A 269 -20.04 7.49 8.95
C PRO A 269 -19.02 6.43 9.36
N ASN A 270 -18.91 5.38 8.56
CA ASN A 270 -17.93 4.32 8.71
C ASN A 270 -17.24 4.08 7.36
N THR A 271 -15.96 4.39 7.27
CA THR A 271 -15.17 4.23 6.05
C THR A 271 -14.69 2.80 5.83
N GLN A 272 -14.89 1.91 6.80
CA GLN A 272 -14.44 0.54 6.71
C GLN A 272 -15.19 -0.22 5.63
N MET A 273 -14.45 -0.89 4.76
CA MET A 273 -14.98 -1.72 3.68
C MET A 273 -14.91 -3.20 4.03
N THR A 274 -15.86 -3.99 3.50
CA THR A 274 -15.75 -5.43 3.51
C THR A 274 -14.81 -5.86 2.41
N TRP A 275 -13.81 -6.63 2.76
CA TRP A 275 -12.90 -7.24 1.79
C TRP A 275 -13.56 -8.42 1.08
N ASN A 276 -13.45 -8.50 -0.23
CA ASN A 276 -14.07 -9.57 -1.03
C ASN A 276 -13.48 -10.97 -0.77
N ASN A 277 -12.27 -11.07 -0.22
CA ASN A 277 -11.60 -12.34 0.05
C ASN A 277 -11.59 -12.77 1.53
N GLY A 278 -12.39 -12.13 2.38
CA GLY A 278 -12.63 -12.59 3.75
C GLY A 278 -11.49 -12.43 4.75
N SER A 279 -10.39 -11.79 4.39
CA SER A 279 -9.17 -11.78 5.20
C SER A 279 -9.01 -10.61 6.16
N LEU A 280 -9.83 -9.57 6.09
CA LEU A 280 -9.83 -8.50 7.08
C LEU A 280 -11.17 -8.44 7.79
N GLN A 281 -11.08 -8.34 9.10
CA GLN A 281 -12.18 -8.23 9.99
C GLN A 281 -12.72 -6.88 10.04
N ALA A 282 -13.03 -6.41 8.95
CA ALA A 282 -13.83 -5.25 8.88
C ALA A 282 -15.09 -5.43 9.71
N SER A 283 -15.56 -4.37 10.25
CA SER A 283 -16.95 -4.26 10.61
C SER A 283 -17.79 -5.05 9.63
N PRO A 284 -18.72 -5.89 10.07
CA PRO A 284 -19.49 -6.75 9.16
C PRO A 284 -20.27 -5.97 8.10
N GLN A 285 -20.26 -4.65 8.17
CA GLN A 285 -21.06 -3.80 7.31
C GLN A 285 -20.38 -2.44 7.17
N GLY A 286 -19.28 -2.38 6.44
CA GLY A 286 -18.73 -1.11 6.00
C GLY A 286 -19.39 -0.61 4.72
N ILE A 287 -18.91 0.51 4.20
CA ILE A 287 -19.25 0.94 2.84
C ILE A 287 -18.74 -0.07 1.83
N LYS A 288 -19.43 -0.16 0.69
CA LYS A 288 -18.94 -0.95 -0.43
C LYS A 288 -18.06 -0.08 -1.32
N GLU A 289 -17.07 -0.68 -1.91
CA GLU A 289 -16.31 -0.06 -2.97
C GLU A 289 -17.25 0.41 -4.10
N GLY A 290 -16.94 1.57 -4.68
CA GLY A 290 -17.78 2.21 -5.68
C GLY A 290 -19.01 2.94 -5.11
N THR A 291 -19.24 2.90 -3.78
CA THR A 291 -20.29 3.73 -3.17
C THR A 291 -19.93 5.21 -3.37
N ALA A 292 -20.80 5.93 -4.05
CA ALA A 292 -20.61 7.32 -4.39
C ALA A 292 -21.56 8.24 -3.61
N VAL A 293 -21.11 9.47 -3.29
CA VAL A 293 -21.90 10.49 -2.62
C VAL A 293 -21.70 11.83 -3.32
N GLN A 294 -22.79 12.50 -3.66
CA GLN A 294 -22.71 13.86 -4.16
C GLN A 294 -22.60 14.85 -2.98
N LEU A 295 -21.50 15.57 -2.93
CA LEU A 295 -21.31 16.64 -1.95
C LEU A 295 -22.17 17.84 -2.32
N LYS A 296 -22.64 18.59 -1.32
CA LYS A 296 -23.58 19.69 -1.49
C LYS A 296 -23.13 20.95 -0.75
N TYR A 297 -23.47 22.10 -1.33
CA TYR A 297 -23.39 23.40 -0.67
C TYR A 297 -24.73 23.71 0.01
N PHE A 298 -24.71 23.95 1.34
CA PHE A 298 -25.93 24.12 2.17
C PHE A 298 -26.17 25.53 2.71
N ASP A 299 -25.27 26.48 2.45
CA ASP A 299 -25.40 27.83 3.01
C ASP A 299 -26.24 28.76 2.13
N ASP A 300 -27.09 28.18 1.26
CA ASP A 300 -28.09 28.94 0.51
C ASP A 300 -29.50 28.63 1.06
N PRO A 301 -30.19 29.64 1.65
CA PRO A 301 -31.50 29.40 2.26
C PRO A 301 -32.61 29.06 1.25
N GLU A 302 -32.43 29.37 -0.03
CA GLU A 302 -33.36 28.98 -1.10
C GLU A 302 -33.23 27.48 -1.42
N TYR A 303 -32.10 26.84 -1.06
CA TYR A 303 -31.80 25.44 -1.33
C TYR A 303 -31.54 24.65 -0.03
N PRO A 304 -32.52 24.46 0.84
CA PRO A 304 -32.32 23.83 2.16
C PRO A 304 -31.85 22.35 2.06
N LYS A 305 -32.02 21.71 0.89
CA LYS A 305 -31.50 20.38 0.60
C LYS A 305 -30.09 20.40 -0.02
N GLY A 306 -29.47 21.58 -0.07
CA GLY A 306 -28.19 21.80 -0.72
C GLY A 306 -28.28 21.83 -2.23
N LYS A 307 -27.29 22.48 -2.84
CA LYS A 307 -27.11 22.61 -4.29
C LYS A 307 -25.65 22.30 -4.68
N ASN A 308 -25.31 22.45 -5.94
CA ASN A 308 -23.94 22.43 -6.41
C ASN A 308 -23.14 23.59 -5.85
N PHE A 309 -21.82 23.48 -5.86
CA PHE A 309 -20.95 24.49 -5.25
C PHE A 309 -20.86 25.73 -6.13
N PRO A 310 -20.94 26.92 -5.52
CA PRO A 310 -20.66 28.16 -6.22
C PRO A 310 -19.13 28.35 -6.37
N LYS A 311 -18.75 29.15 -7.37
CA LYS A 311 -17.37 29.60 -7.58
C LYS A 311 -16.78 30.27 -6.33
N GLY A 312 -15.47 30.11 -6.13
CA GLY A 312 -14.72 30.81 -5.09
C GLY A 312 -14.78 30.14 -3.72
N TYR A 313 -15.15 28.86 -3.67
CA TYR A 313 -15.11 28.07 -2.46
C TYR A 313 -13.98 27.04 -2.51
N TYR A 314 -13.42 26.77 -1.35
CA TYR A 314 -12.59 25.61 -1.10
C TYR A 314 -13.42 24.51 -0.47
N ILE A 315 -13.15 23.27 -0.86
CA ILE A 315 -13.73 22.05 -0.26
C ILE A 315 -12.60 21.32 0.46
N GLY A 316 -12.68 21.25 1.78
CA GLY A 316 -11.76 20.50 2.62
C GLY A 316 -12.37 19.20 3.11
N PHE A 317 -11.49 18.24 3.42
CA PHE A 317 -11.86 16.92 3.92
C PHE A 317 -11.27 16.68 5.29
N ILE A 318 -11.98 15.90 6.08
CA ILE A 318 -11.56 15.49 7.41
C ILE A 318 -11.94 14.04 7.68
N LEU A 319 -10.97 13.25 8.09
CA LEU A 319 -11.15 11.90 8.60
C LEU A 319 -11.03 11.95 10.13
N ALA A 320 -12.11 11.64 10.85
CA ALA A 320 -12.05 11.41 12.28
C ALA A 320 -11.61 9.96 12.50
N CYS A 321 -10.34 9.79 12.88
CA CYS A 321 -9.69 8.50 12.96
C CYS A 321 -10.27 7.66 14.07
N ASN A 322 -10.61 6.40 13.78
CA ASN A 322 -11.24 5.45 14.71
C ASN A 322 -12.48 6.00 15.46
N ALA A 323 -13.22 6.86 14.82
CA ALA A 323 -14.38 7.52 15.43
C ALA A 323 -15.63 6.63 15.45
N TRP A 324 -15.79 5.75 14.48
CA TRP A 324 -16.93 4.85 14.38
C TRP A 324 -16.70 3.58 15.20
N ASN A 325 -17.42 3.44 16.31
CA ASN A 325 -17.29 2.26 17.15
C ASN A 325 -18.48 1.32 16.94
N THR A 326 -18.22 0.17 16.36
CA THR A 326 -19.22 -0.87 16.11
C THR A 326 -19.50 -1.76 17.33
N TYR A 327 -18.61 -1.75 18.32
CA TYR A 327 -18.66 -2.65 19.48
C TYR A 327 -19.15 -1.97 20.76
N PHE A 328 -18.99 -0.65 20.86
CA PHE A 328 -19.31 0.11 22.05
C PHE A 328 -20.32 1.21 21.76
N THR A 329 -21.00 1.63 22.78
CA THR A 329 -21.91 2.77 22.73
C THR A 329 -21.11 4.07 22.69
N GLY A 330 -20.99 4.70 21.51
CA GLY A 330 -20.36 6.00 21.35
C GLY A 330 -19.01 5.99 20.66
N PHE A 331 -18.41 7.18 20.50
CA PHE A 331 -17.07 7.37 19.97
C PHE A 331 -15.99 6.88 20.92
N ASN A 332 -14.84 6.52 20.37
CA ASN A 332 -13.68 6.26 21.21
C ASN A 332 -13.33 7.52 22.02
N SER A 333 -13.09 7.34 23.30
CA SER A 333 -12.91 8.44 24.23
C SER A 333 -11.79 9.39 23.81
N TYR A 334 -10.70 8.88 23.26
CA TYR A 334 -9.59 9.69 22.77
C TYR A 334 -9.94 10.52 21.53
N THR A 335 -10.79 10.02 20.62
CA THR A 335 -11.28 10.82 19.48
C THR A 335 -12.05 12.03 19.94
N LEU A 336 -12.89 11.90 20.97
CA LEU A 336 -13.67 13.00 21.53
C LEU A 336 -12.82 13.97 22.33
N THR A 337 -11.87 13.49 23.11
CA THR A 337 -11.09 14.33 24.02
C THR A 337 -9.84 14.91 23.37
N GLU A 338 -9.20 14.16 22.48
CA GLU A 338 -7.94 14.53 21.86
C GLU A 338 -8.10 15.01 20.41
N GLY A 339 -9.28 14.79 19.81
CA GLY A 339 -9.59 15.25 18.45
C GLY A 339 -8.64 14.65 17.43
N PHE A 340 -8.58 13.33 17.32
CA PHE A 340 -7.64 12.65 16.42
C PHE A 340 -8.15 12.67 14.99
N TYR A 341 -7.59 13.56 14.17
CA TYR A 341 -8.04 13.85 12.80
C TYR A 341 -6.92 13.84 11.79
N ALA A 342 -7.25 13.40 10.56
CA ALA A 342 -6.48 13.65 9.36
C ALA A 342 -7.27 14.63 8.46
N SER A 343 -6.69 15.72 8.01
CA SER A 343 -7.38 16.73 7.22
C SER A 343 -6.55 17.20 6.04
N SER A 344 -7.23 17.60 4.96
CA SER A 344 -6.62 18.24 3.80
C SER A 344 -6.19 19.68 4.08
N THR A 345 -6.81 20.36 5.06
CA THR A 345 -6.46 21.73 5.40
C THR A 345 -5.22 21.78 6.30
N LYS A 346 -4.31 22.66 5.96
CA LYS A 346 -3.07 22.86 6.72
C LYS A 346 -3.35 23.19 8.20
N GLY A 347 -2.71 22.44 9.09
CA GLY A 347 -2.80 22.67 10.53
C GLY A 347 -4.05 22.10 11.20
N PHE A 348 -4.95 21.44 10.45
CA PHE A 348 -6.15 20.80 11.01
C PHE A 348 -5.93 19.34 11.40
N SER A 349 -4.92 18.68 10.82
CA SER A 349 -4.54 17.34 11.27
C SER A 349 -3.98 17.36 12.67
N THR A 350 -4.30 16.33 13.46
CA THR A 350 -3.70 16.13 14.78
C THR A 350 -2.22 15.86 14.63
N LYS A 351 -1.40 16.56 15.38
CA LYS A 351 0.03 16.30 15.43
C LYS A 351 0.31 14.98 16.12
N VAL A 352 1.11 14.16 15.46
CA VAL A 352 1.57 12.89 16.01
C VAL A 352 3.03 13.01 16.47
N ASN A 353 3.49 12.11 17.30
CA ASN A 353 4.84 12.16 17.91
C ASN A 353 5.98 12.16 16.86
N SER A 354 5.72 11.70 15.64
CA SER A 354 6.67 11.72 14.52
C SER A 354 6.87 13.14 13.92
N GLY A 355 6.10 14.13 14.34
CA GLY A 355 6.16 15.49 13.79
C GLY A 355 5.48 15.66 12.42
N ILE A 356 4.76 14.64 11.96
CA ILE A 356 4.10 14.65 10.64
C ILE A 356 2.74 15.33 10.78
N ASP A 357 2.64 16.49 10.15
CA ASP A 357 1.39 17.28 10.13
C ASP A 357 0.54 16.98 8.89
N VAL A 358 1.11 16.34 7.85
CA VAL A 358 0.42 16.03 6.58
C VAL A 358 -0.04 14.58 6.60
N ARG A 359 -1.34 14.39 6.60
CA ARG A 359 -1.97 13.07 6.67
C ARG A 359 -2.96 12.84 5.54
N THR A 360 -2.81 13.60 4.47
CA THR A 360 -3.63 13.50 3.27
C THR A 360 -2.74 13.59 2.04
N ALA A 361 -2.96 12.74 1.07
CA ALA A 361 -2.35 12.83 -0.26
C ALA A 361 -3.45 13.05 -1.31
N MET A 362 -3.17 13.87 -2.31
CA MET A 362 -4.07 14.12 -3.43
C MET A 362 -3.29 14.14 -4.73
N PHE A 363 -3.80 13.46 -5.73
CA PHE A 363 -3.26 13.42 -7.09
C PHE A 363 -4.36 13.05 -8.08
N LYS A 364 -4.14 13.25 -9.37
CA LYS A 364 -5.11 12.88 -10.40
C LYS A 364 -4.48 12.02 -11.48
N ASP A 365 -5.31 11.12 -12.02
CA ASP A 365 -4.96 10.31 -13.18
C ASP A 365 -5.09 11.11 -14.51
N LYS A 366 -4.78 10.48 -15.63
CA LYS A 366 -4.90 11.06 -16.96
C LYS A 366 -6.33 11.46 -17.37
N ASN A 367 -7.32 10.87 -16.71
CA ASN A 367 -8.74 11.15 -16.96
C ASN A 367 -9.28 12.23 -16.01
N SER A 368 -8.40 12.93 -15.30
CA SER A 368 -8.74 13.93 -14.30
C SER A 368 -9.54 13.40 -13.10
N ASN A 369 -9.56 12.07 -12.88
CA ASN A 369 -10.11 11.51 -11.66
C ASN A 369 -9.15 11.79 -10.50
N ILE A 370 -9.62 12.48 -9.48
CA ILE A 370 -8.82 12.82 -8.31
C ILE A 370 -8.86 11.66 -7.33
N ALA A 371 -7.70 11.21 -6.87
CA ALA A 371 -7.56 10.36 -5.70
C ALA A 371 -7.30 11.21 -4.46
N ILE A 372 -8.01 10.91 -3.36
CA ILE A 372 -7.83 11.50 -2.05
C ILE A 372 -7.55 10.37 -1.08
N ALA A 373 -6.37 10.37 -0.50
CA ALA A 373 -5.88 9.31 0.36
C ALA A 373 -5.55 9.84 1.75
N PHE A 374 -5.85 9.06 2.76
CA PHE A 374 -5.66 9.42 4.16
C PHE A 374 -4.81 8.38 4.89
N GLU A 375 -4.00 8.89 5.79
CA GLU A 375 -3.31 8.14 6.83
C GLU A 375 -4.11 8.25 8.13
N ASP A 376 -4.71 7.16 8.61
CA ASP A 376 -5.54 7.20 9.82
C ASP A 376 -4.76 6.86 11.09
N PHE A 377 -3.62 6.16 10.97
CA PHE A 377 -2.71 5.84 12.06
C PHE A 377 -1.32 6.49 11.87
N MET A 378 -0.36 6.21 12.72
CA MET A 378 0.72 7.17 12.96
C MET A 378 2.04 6.90 12.23
N ASP A 379 2.29 5.70 11.71
CA ASP A 379 3.71 5.30 11.65
C ASP A 379 4.27 4.97 10.27
N ASP A 380 3.49 4.58 9.29
CA ASP A 380 4.05 4.10 8.03
C ASP A 380 4.03 5.14 6.88
N GLN A 381 3.24 6.21 7.00
CA GLN A 381 3.17 7.31 6.04
C GLN A 381 2.87 6.87 4.60
N ASN A 382 2.23 5.72 4.44
CA ASN A 382 1.94 5.16 3.13
C ASN A 382 0.64 5.71 2.53
N PHE A 383 -0.24 6.31 3.35
CA PHE A 383 -1.53 6.90 2.99
C PHE A 383 -2.48 5.90 2.33
N THR A 384 -2.36 4.63 2.67
CA THR A 384 -3.18 3.58 2.05
C THR A 384 -4.39 3.17 2.87
N ASP A 385 -4.64 3.78 4.03
CA ASP A 385 -5.70 3.36 4.94
C ASP A 385 -7.09 3.59 4.37
N VAL A 386 -7.34 4.79 3.88
CA VAL A 386 -8.63 5.16 3.29
C VAL A 386 -8.40 5.97 2.02
N VAL A 387 -8.94 5.48 0.90
CA VAL A 387 -8.78 6.13 -0.40
C VAL A 387 -10.14 6.34 -1.05
N PHE A 388 -10.37 7.55 -1.53
CA PHE A 388 -11.55 7.94 -2.28
C PHE A 388 -11.14 8.48 -3.65
N SER A 389 -12.06 8.39 -4.60
CA SER A 389 -11.99 9.17 -5.83
C SER A 389 -12.95 10.34 -5.76
N LEU A 390 -12.60 11.42 -6.45
CA LEU A 390 -13.49 12.54 -6.65
C LEU A 390 -13.56 12.91 -8.13
N LYS A 391 -14.78 13.11 -8.60
CA LYS A 391 -15.06 13.72 -9.90
C LYS A 391 -15.87 14.99 -9.71
N ALA A 392 -15.58 16.00 -10.49
CA ALA A 392 -16.29 17.27 -10.48
C ALA A 392 -16.65 17.71 -11.90
N ASN A 393 -17.81 18.36 -12.02
CA ASN A 393 -18.25 18.98 -13.28
C ASN A 393 -18.87 20.37 -12.97
N PRO A 394 -18.25 21.46 -13.41
CA PRO A 394 -16.93 21.60 -14.04
C PRO A 394 -15.76 20.99 -13.25
N GLU A 395 -14.66 20.67 -13.96
CA GLU A 395 -13.49 20.00 -13.39
C GLU A 395 -12.75 20.90 -12.38
N ILE A 396 -12.22 20.27 -11.31
CA ILE A 396 -11.32 20.92 -10.35
C ILE A 396 -9.87 20.67 -10.82
N THR A 397 -9.09 21.74 -10.93
CA THR A 397 -7.78 21.69 -11.60
C THR A 397 -6.58 21.76 -10.67
N ASN A 398 -6.74 22.24 -9.43
CA ASN A 398 -5.65 22.47 -8.48
C ASN A 398 -5.08 21.22 -7.78
N VAL A 399 -5.06 20.08 -8.49
CA VAL A 399 -4.51 18.81 -8.01
C VAL A 399 -3.42 18.32 -8.97
N PRO A 400 -2.24 17.90 -8.47
CA PRO A 400 -1.14 17.46 -9.32
C PRO A 400 -1.48 16.18 -10.08
N PRO A 401 -1.14 16.08 -11.38
CA PRO A 401 -1.26 14.85 -12.15
C PRO A 401 -0.14 13.87 -11.76
N VAL A 402 -0.40 12.58 -11.96
CA VAL A 402 0.61 11.53 -11.85
C VAL A 402 1.18 11.25 -13.23
N ASP A 403 2.50 11.11 -13.30
CA ASP A 403 3.16 10.59 -14.49
C ASP A 403 2.77 9.12 -14.69
N GLU A 404 2.36 8.76 -15.90
CA GLU A 404 1.81 7.44 -16.21
C GLU A 404 2.85 6.39 -16.60
N ASP A 405 4.13 6.75 -16.61
CA ASP A 405 5.17 5.76 -16.87
C ASP A 405 5.17 4.68 -15.77
N LEU A 406 4.85 3.44 -16.16
CA LEU A 406 4.82 2.27 -15.29
C LEU A 406 6.13 1.47 -15.34
N ASN A 407 7.21 2.04 -15.90
CA ASN A 407 8.49 1.35 -15.96
C ASN A 407 9.02 1.10 -14.55
N THR A 408 9.21 -0.16 -14.24
CA THR A 408 9.83 -0.59 -12.98
C THR A 408 11.30 -0.87 -13.27
N THR A 409 12.20 -0.14 -12.61
CA THR A 409 13.63 -0.42 -12.64
C THR A 409 13.99 -1.25 -11.42
N ILE A 410 14.51 -2.44 -11.62
CA ILE A 410 15.10 -3.24 -10.56
C ILE A 410 16.61 -3.19 -10.73
N GLU A 411 17.29 -2.62 -9.75
CA GLU A 411 18.74 -2.67 -9.68
C GLU A 411 19.16 -4.02 -9.14
N LYS A 412 19.97 -4.75 -9.93
CA LYS A 412 20.58 -6.00 -9.52
C LYS A 412 22.07 -5.77 -9.35
N THR A 413 22.55 -6.03 -8.16
CA THR A 413 23.98 -6.07 -7.87
C THR A 413 24.39 -7.50 -7.61
N GLY A 414 25.54 -7.88 -8.11
CA GLY A 414 26.06 -9.23 -7.95
C GLY A 414 27.58 -9.26 -8.07
N VAL A 415 28.18 -10.27 -7.52
CA VAL A 415 29.59 -10.57 -7.70
C VAL A 415 29.69 -11.76 -8.66
N TYR A 416 30.42 -11.58 -9.74
CA TYR A 416 30.75 -12.65 -10.67
C TYR A 416 32.15 -13.18 -10.31
N ALA A 417 32.22 -14.47 -10.03
CA ALA A 417 33.48 -15.16 -9.76
C ALA A 417 33.77 -16.10 -10.95
N PHE A 418 34.99 -16.11 -11.39
CA PHE A 418 35.42 -16.93 -12.51
C PHE A 418 36.58 -17.80 -12.06
N GLU A 419 36.66 -18.99 -12.63
CA GLU A 419 37.73 -19.97 -12.54
C GLU A 419 38.55 -19.90 -13.85
N ASP A 420 39.86 -19.67 -13.80
CA ASP A 420 40.69 -19.44 -14.99
C ASP A 420 40.89 -20.69 -15.83
N GLU A 421 40.84 -21.86 -15.23
CA GLU A 421 41.02 -23.12 -15.92
C GLU A 421 39.73 -23.76 -16.47
N TRP A 422 38.61 -23.07 -16.32
CA TRP A 422 37.33 -23.57 -16.84
C TRP A 422 37.37 -23.77 -18.38
N PRO A 423 36.96 -24.95 -18.92
CA PRO A 423 36.23 -26.08 -18.31
C PRO A 423 37.09 -27.21 -17.75
N LYS A 424 38.38 -27.01 -17.61
CA LYS A 424 39.25 -28.00 -16.96
C LYS A 424 39.01 -27.98 -15.44
N ALA A 425 39.41 -29.02 -14.78
CA ALA A 425 39.39 -29.04 -13.33
C ALA A 425 40.52 -28.20 -12.78
N GLY A 426 40.18 -26.98 -12.38
CA GLY A 426 41.05 -26.09 -11.61
C GLY A 426 40.99 -26.42 -10.13
N ASP A 427 41.34 -25.48 -9.27
CA ASP A 427 41.26 -25.68 -7.81
C ASP A 427 39.88 -25.39 -7.23
N TYR A 428 38.93 -24.96 -8.06
CA TYR A 428 37.51 -24.71 -7.75
C TYR A 428 37.27 -23.68 -6.65
N ASP A 429 38.18 -22.77 -6.42
CA ASP A 429 38.02 -21.74 -5.40
C ASP A 429 37.28 -20.47 -5.88
N MET A 430 37.05 -20.36 -7.21
CA MET A 430 36.28 -19.29 -7.85
C MET A 430 36.75 -17.87 -7.48
N ASN A 431 38.05 -17.69 -7.29
CA ASN A 431 38.61 -16.44 -6.85
C ASN A 431 39.56 -15.77 -7.87
N ASP A 432 39.80 -16.39 -9.02
CA ASP A 432 40.74 -15.93 -10.01
C ASP A 432 40.36 -14.59 -10.63
N VAL A 433 39.08 -14.41 -10.90
CA VAL A 433 38.53 -13.12 -11.36
C VAL A 433 37.20 -12.84 -10.63
N LEU A 434 37.19 -11.74 -9.91
CA LEU A 434 35.97 -11.21 -9.26
C LEU A 434 35.56 -9.91 -9.94
N VAL A 435 34.31 -9.83 -10.40
CA VAL A 435 33.69 -8.63 -10.97
C VAL A 435 32.43 -8.31 -10.16
N GLN A 436 32.35 -7.08 -9.70
CA GLN A 436 31.22 -6.57 -8.91
C GLN A 436 30.40 -5.61 -9.77
#